data_df1e0c52e37373030b7d4d89a2be7ec9
#
_entry.id   df1e0c52e37373030b7d4d89a2be7ec9
#
_cell.length_a   1.000
_cell.length_b   1.000
_cell.length_c   1.000
_cell.angle_alpha   90.00
_cell.angle_beta   90.00
_cell.angle_gamma   90.00
#
_symmetry.space_group_name_H-M   'P 1'
#
loop_
_entity.id
_entity.type
_entity.pdbx_description
1 polymer ?
#
loop_
_entity_poly.entity_id
_entity_poly.type
_entity_poly.pdbx_seq_one_letter_code
_entity_poly.pdbx_strand_id
1 'polypeptide(L)'
;MKRRIHAGHLGINSCLRRARDIIFWPGMSSEIRQFVESCHICATYCDIQPQETISMHDVCSRPWEKVGTDLFTIHHRDYLVTVDYASGFIEVDYLPDTLSETIITKMKHHFARYGVRDTVVSDGGPQYTSTSFKHFSDSWQFEHVITSPGNSKASGAAEAAVKSVKKLMRKCIAAHEDPYLGLLNLWNTPVEGINLSPTQLMFGRRTKSTLPTTVRNLAPSVPHGRRRKTNVQRSLIVSIRTDAI
;
A
#
# COMPACT_ATOMS: atom_id res chain seq x y z
N MET A 1 4.15 8.17 -23.37
CA MET A 1 3.09 7.53 -22.59
C MET A 1 3.61 6.30 -21.81
N LYS A 2 4.28 5.32 -22.42
CA LYS A 2 4.79 4.09 -21.76
C LYS A 2 5.61 4.39 -20.50
N ARG A 3 6.54 5.36 -20.51
CA ARG A 3 7.29 5.78 -19.31
C ARG A 3 6.39 6.22 -18.14
N ARG A 4 5.33 6.99 -18.41
CA ARG A 4 4.39 7.43 -17.36
C ARG A 4 3.57 6.29 -16.79
N ILE A 5 3.19 5.29 -17.61
CA ILE A 5 2.48 4.09 -17.17
C ILE A 5 3.39 3.25 -16.26
N HIS A 6 4.68 3.15 -16.60
CA HIS A 6 5.67 2.39 -15.84
C HIS A 6 6.34 3.18 -14.69
N ALA A 7 6.03 4.45 -14.52
CA ALA A 7 6.60 5.27 -13.45
C ALA A 7 6.31 4.64 -12.07
N GLY A 8 7.35 4.57 -11.23
CA GLY A 8 7.37 3.81 -9.98
C GLY A 8 7.73 2.33 -10.17
N HIS A 9 8.14 1.93 -11.38
CA HIS A 9 8.61 0.58 -11.71
C HIS A 9 7.67 -0.54 -11.29
N LEU A 10 6.36 -0.31 -11.47
CA LEU A 10 5.32 -1.30 -11.22
C LEU A 10 5.44 -2.46 -12.22
N GLY A 11 5.02 -3.67 -11.81
CA GLY A 11 5.06 -4.86 -12.64
C GLY A 11 4.14 -4.78 -13.87
N ILE A 12 4.31 -5.73 -14.80
CA ILE A 12 3.59 -5.76 -16.09
C ILE A 12 2.07 -5.66 -15.90
N ASN A 13 1.51 -6.48 -15.02
CA ASN A 13 0.07 -6.53 -14.78
C ASN A 13 -0.48 -5.21 -14.24
N SER A 14 0.24 -4.57 -13.32
CA SER A 14 -0.12 -3.26 -12.78
C SER A 14 -0.08 -2.18 -13.85
N CYS A 15 0.95 -2.17 -14.69
CA CYS A 15 1.06 -1.26 -15.83
C CYS A 15 -0.11 -1.45 -16.82
N LEU A 16 -0.47 -2.70 -17.13
CA LEU A 16 -1.59 -3.00 -18.02
C LEU A 16 -2.93 -2.57 -17.43
N ARG A 17 -3.19 -2.83 -16.13
CA ARG A 17 -4.41 -2.37 -15.45
C ARG A 17 -4.54 -0.85 -15.48
N ARG A 18 -3.45 -0.12 -15.18
CA ARG A 18 -3.42 1.34 -15.24
C ARG A 18 -3.68 1.88 -16.64
N ALA A 19 -3.06 1.27 -17.66
CA ALA A 19 -3.21 1.71 -19.04
C ALA A 19 -4.64 1.53 -19.56
N ARG A 20 -5.27 0.38 -19.32
CA ARG A 20 -6.63 0.07 -19.77
C ARG A 20 -7.69 1.04 -19.27
N ASP A 21 -7.48 1.62 -18.11
CA ASP A 21 -8.42 2.59 -17.51
C ASP A 21 -8.33 4.01 -18.12
N ILE A 22 -7.28 4.28 -18.89
CA ILE A 22 -6.93 5.65 -19.28
C ILE A 22 -6.89 5.81 -20.78
N ILE A 23 -6.38 4.81 -21.51
CA ILE A 23 -6.02 4.93 -22.91
C ILE A 23 -6.07 3.58 -23.61
N PHE A 24 -6.32 3.63 -24.91
CA PHE A 24 -6.25 2.47 -25.78
C PHE A 24 -5.50 2.80 -27.07
N TRP A 25 -4.64 1.88 -27.50
CA TRP A 25 -4.08 1.84 -28.87
C TRP A 25 -3.85 0.40 -29.31
N PRO A 26 -3.88 0.11 -30.62
CA PRO A 26 -3.57 -1.21 -31.14
C PRO A 26 -2.19 -1.70 -30.69
N GLY A 27 -2.08 -2.92 -30.21
CA GLY A 27 -0.81 -3.49 -29.72
C GLY A 27 -0.36 -3.05 -28.34
N MET A 28 -1.18 -2.25 -27.61
CA MET A 28 -0.85 -1.70 -26.30
C MET A 28 -0.30 -2.74 -25.32
N SER A 29 -0.94 -3.90 -25.23
CA SER A 29 -0.56 -4.92 -24.24
C SER A 29 0.83 -5.50 -24.50
N SER A 30 1.16 -5.77 -25.76
CA SER A 30 2.49 -6.28 -26.16
C SER A 30 3.57 -5.23 -25.98
N GLU A 31 3.29 -3.99 -26.36
CA GLU A 31 4.25 -2.89 -26.22
C GLU A 31 4.55 -2.53 -24.76
N ILE A 32 3.54 -2.55 -23.87
CA ILE A 32 3.74 -2.32 -22.44
C ILE A 32 4.55 -3.46 -21.84
N ARG A 33 4.22 -4.72 -22.18
CA ARG A 33 4.97 -5.89 -21.72
C ARG A 33 6.44 -5.78 -22.11
N GLN A 34 6.73 -5.58 -23.38
CA GLN A 34 8.09 -5.45 -23.91
C GLN A 34 8.84 -4.30 -23.23
N PHE A 35 8.16 -3.16 -23.00
CA PHE A 35 8.77 -2.02 -22.33
C PHE A 35 9.16 -2.31 -20.87
N VAL A 36 8.30 -3.02 -20.12
CA VAL A 36 8.58 -3.40 -18.73
C VAL A 36 9.65 -4.49 -18.65
N GLU A 37 9.61 -5.49 -19.53
CA GLU A 37 10.62 -6.57 -19.60
C GLU A 37 12.01 -6.03 -19.97
N SER A 38 12.10 -4.99 -20.78
CA SER A 38 13.37 -4.36 -21.12
C SER A 38 13.90 -3.40 -20.04
N CYS A 39 13.17 -3.19 -18.95
CA CYS A 39 13.58 -2.29 -17.89
C CYS A 39 14.65 -2.94 -17.00
N HIS A 40 15.88 -2.44 -17.08
CA HIS A 40 17.00 -2.92 -16.28
C HIS A 40 16.73 -2.85 -14.76
N ILE A 41 16.13 -1.76 -14.29
CA ILE A 41 15.80 -1.60 -12.87
C ILE A 41 14.82 -2.71 -12.41
N CYS A 42 13.76 -2.99 -13.19
CA CYS A 42 12.84 -4.06 -12.85
C CYS A 42 13.50 -5.43 -12.84
N ALA A 43 14.40 -5.70 -13.77
CA ALA A 43 15.17 -6.95 -13.82
C ALA A 43 16.09 -7.11 -12.59
N THR A 44 16.76 -6.03 -12.17
CA THR A 44 17.67 -6.06 -11.00
C THR A 44 16.92 -6.37 -9.68
N TYR A 45 15.69 -5.88 -9.54
CA TYR A 45 14.88 -6.04 -8.31
C TYR A 45 13.76 -7.08 -8.48
N CYS A 46 13.94 -8.06 -9.37
CA CYS A 46 12.99 -9.17 -9.52
C CYS A 46 13.21 -10.19 -8.40
N ASP A 47 12.20 -10.44 -7.56
CA ASP A 47 12.25 -11.48 -6.54
C ASP A 47 11.61 -12.77 -7.09
N ILE A 48 12.29 -13.88 -6.95
CA ILE A 48 11.70 -15.22 -7.14
C ILE A 48 11.02 -15.59 -5.83
N GLN A 49 9.68 -15.49 -5.77
CA GLN A 49 8.94 -15.83 -4.56
C GLN A 49 8.19 -17.16 -4.69
N PRO A 50 8.31 -18.07 -3.71
CA PRO A 50 7.38 -19.18 -3.57
C PRO A 50 5.99 -18.66 -3.18
N GLN A 51 4.93 -19.31 -3.68
CA GLN A 51 3.55 -19.04 -3.28
C GLN A 51 3.35 -19.41 -1.81
N GLU A 52 3.12 -18.44 -0.95
CA GLU A 52 2.72 -18.69 0.43
C GLU A 52 1.21 -18.87 0.55
N THR A 53 0.81 -19.76 1.45
CA THR A 53 -0.61 -20.07 1.69
C THR A 53 -1.34 -18.86 2.26
N ILE A 54 -2.49 -18.53 1.69
CA ILE A 54 -3.33 -17.39 2.08
C ILE A 54 -3.89 -17.66 3.49
N SER A 55 -3.58 -16.81 4.46
CA SER A 55 -4.26 -16.81 5.74
C SER A 55 -5.46 -15.86 5.72
N MET A 56 -6.59 -16.33 6.29
CA MET A 56 -7.79 -15.50 6.41
C MET A 56 -7.58 -14.45 7.51
N HIS A 57 -7.79 -13.18 7.18
CA HIS A 57 -7.89 -12.08 8.13
C HIS A 57 -9.35 -11.75 8.41
N ASP A 58 -9.63 -11.18 9.58
CA ASP A 58 -10.95 -10.65 9.91
C ASP A 58 -11.37 -9.60 8.89
N VAL A 59 -12.66 -9.66 8.53
CA VAL A 59 -13.21 -8.79 7.48
C VAL A 59 -13.49 -7.41 8.08
N CYS A 60 -12.70 -6.40 7.70
CA CYS A 60 -12.99 -5.02 8.06
C CYS A 60 -14.31 -4.54 7.42
N SER A 61 -15.11 -3.81 8.18
CA SER A 61 -16.43 -3.33 7.72
C SER A 61 -16.33 -2.02 6.92
N ARG A 62 -15.33 -1.22 7.21
CA ARG A 62 -15.08 0.10 6.62
C ARG A 62 -13.59 0.36 6.39
N PRO A 63 -13.25 1.25 5.44
CA PRO A 63 -11.87 1.73 5.32
C PRO A 63 -11.42 2.40 6.63
N TRP A 64 -10.16 2.21 6.96
CA TRP A 64 -9.51 2.82 8.10
C TRP A 64 -10.04 2.37 9.48
N GLU A 65 -10.70 1.20 9.53
CA GLU A 65 -11.14 0.54 10.77
C GLU A 65 -9.97 -0.12 11.49
N LYS A 66 -9.19 -0.90 10.76
CA LYS A 66 -8.03 -1.64 11.26
C LYS A 66 -6.80 -1.30 10.41
N VAL A 67 -5.74 -0.87 11.05
CA VAL A 67 -4.48 -0.58 10.37
C VAL A 67 -3.34 -1.41 10.94
N GLY A 68 -2.41 -1.79 10.06
CA GLY A 68 -1.11 -2.36 10.44
C GLY A 68 -0.03 -1.30 10.35
N THR A 69 0.93 -1.33 11.25
CA THR A 69 2.08 -0.43 11.24
C THR A 69 3.37 -1.20 11.45
N ASP A 70 4.42 -0.77 10.77
CA ASP A 70 5.75 -1.38 10.84
C ASP A 70 6.81 -0.35 10.45
N LEU A 71 8.06 -0.63 10.81
CA LEU A 71 9.20 0.22 10.50
C LEU A 71 10.13 -0.44 9.47
N PHE A 72 10.75 0.38 8.66
CA PHE A 72 11.81 -0.11 7.78
C PHE A 72 12.88 0.94 7.53
N THR A 73 14.09 0.47 7.25
CA THR A 73 15.24 1.31 6.92
C THR A 73 15.62 1.17 5.46
N ILE A 74 15.86 2.29 4.78
CA ILE A 74 16.40 2.36 3.42
C ILE A 74 17.45 3.48 3.34
N HIS A 75 18.64 3.19 2.83
CA HIS A 75 19.74 4.16 2.70
C HIS A 75 19.98 4.97 4.01
N HIS A 76 20.06 4.27 5.15
CA HIS A 76 20.26 4.85 6.49
C HIS A 76 19.18 5.86 6.91
N ARG A 77 17.98 5.75 6.36
CA ARG A 77 16.79 6.53 6.75
C ARG A 77 15.69 5.60 7.20
N ASP A 78 15.10 5.92 8.32
CA ASP A 78 14.00 5.14 8.89
C ASP A 78 12.65 5.69 8.42
N TYR A 79 11.72 4.78 8.23
CA TYR A 79 10.37 5.08 7.74
C TYR A 79 9.34 4.30 8.54
N LEU A 80 8.22 4.96 8.81
CA LEU A 80 7.00 4.34 9.30
C LEU A 80 6.11 4.00 8.11
N VAL A 81 5.62 2.78 8.06
CA VAL A 81 4.53 2.37 7.16
C VAL A 81 3.28 2.16 7.98
N THR A 82 2.17 2.67 7.50
CA THR A 82 0.83 2.36 8.03
C THR A 82 -0.05 1.90 6.89
N VAL A 83 -0.62 0.70 6.96
CA VAL A 83 -1.47 0.11 5.94
C VAL A 83 -2.89 -0.11 6.45
N ASP A 84 -3.87 0.33 5.68
CA ASP A 84 -5.27 0.02 5.93
C ASP A 84 -5.64 -1.38 5.42
N TYR A 85 -6.17 -2.23 6.30
CA TYR A 85 -6.55 -3.61 5.96
C TYR A 85 -7.73 -3.70 4.99
N ALA A 86 -8.61 -2.70 4.99
CA ALA A 86 -9.81 -2.71 4.15
C ALA A 86 -9.53 -2.30 2.70
N SER A 87 -8.69 -1.29 2.51
CA SER A 87 -8.43 -0.68 1.19
C SER A 87 -7.07 -1.02 0.61
N GLY A 88 -6.12 -1.49 1.44
CA GLY A 88 -4.72 -1.62 1.08
C GLY A 88 -4.03 -0.26 0.86
N PHE A 89 -4.64 0.83 1.32
CA PHE A 89 -4.03 2.15 1.27
C PHE A 89 -2.86 2.22 2.25
N ILE A 90 -1.73 2.77 1.80
CA ILE A 90 -0.48 2.77 2.55
C ILE A 90 -0.03 4.20 2.76
N GLU A 91 0.23 4.58 4.01
CA GLU A 91 0.97 5.79 4.37
C GLU A 91 2.44 5.47 4.63
N VAL A 92 3.32 6.37 4.25
CA VAL A 92 4.77 6.25 4.46
C VAL A 92 5.30 7.57 4.97
N ASP A 93 5.88 7.57 6.17
CA ASP A 93 6.50 8.74 6.77
C ASP A 93 7.98 8.53 7.01
N TYR A 94 8.77 9.52 6.66
CA TYR A 94 10.15 9.61 7.10
C TYR A 94 10.22 9.87 8.61
N LEU A 95 11.09 9.13 9.28
CA LEU A 95 11.36 9.26 10.71
C LEU A 95 12.78 9.82 10.91
N PRO A 96 12.94 10.93 11.63
CA PRO A 96 14.28 11.42 12.04
C PRO A 96 14.92 10.50 13.09
N ASP A 97 14.10 9.81 13.88
CA ASP A 97 14.47 8.80 14.86
C ASP A 97 13.34 7.77 15.01
N THR A 98 13.60 6.67 15.72
CA THR A 98 12.64 5.60 15.97
C THR A 98 12.03 5.64 17.39
N LEU A 99 12.03 6.80 18.03
CA LEU A 99 11.44 6.98 19.35
C LEU A 99 9.92 6.87 19.32
N SER A 100 9.34 6.39 20.40
CA SER A 100 7.87 6.25 20.53
C SER A 100 7.14 7.56 20.27
N GLU A 101 7.65 8.69 20.77
CA GLU A 101 7.05 10.01 20.61
C GLU A 101 6.99 10.46 19.16
N THR A 102 8.03 10.16 18.38
CA THR A 102 8.07 10.46 16.94
C THR A 102 7.02 9.66 16.20
N ILE A 103 6.92 8.35 16.48
CA ILE A 103 5.92 7.46 15.88
C ILE A 103 4.51 7.89 16.27
N ILE A 104 4.26 8.18 17.54
CA ILE A 104 2.99 8.69 18.05
C ILE A 104 2.59 9.96 17.29
N THR A 105 3.52 10.90 17.11
CA THR A 105 3.27 12.15 16.39
C THR A 105 2.86 11.89 14.93
N LYS A 106 3.54 10.97 14.22
CA LYS A 106 3.17 10.59 12.87
C LYS A 106 1.78 9.92 12.81
N MET A 107 1.51 9.00 13.74
CA MET A 107 0.21 8.36 13.82
C MET A 107 -0.92 9.36 14.14
N LYS A 108 -0.68 10.35 15.00
CA LYS A 108 -1.64 11.44 15.24
C LYS A 108 -1.95 12.24 13.95
N HIS A 109 -0.95 12.46 13.10
CA HIS A 109 -1.19 13.10 11.80
C HIS A 109 -2.09 12.24 10.89
N HIS A 110 -1.91 10.91 10.90
CA HIS A 110 -2.81 10.02 10.16
C HIS A 110 -4.23 10.06 10.74
N PHE A 111 -4.36 10.03 12.08
CA PHE A 111 -5.64 10.06 12.77
C PHE A 111 -6.39 11.37 12.54
N ALA A 112 -5.68 12.49 12.50
CA ALA A 112 -6.27 13.79 12.19
C ALA A 112 -6.81 13.87 10.75
N ARG A 113 -6.16 13.17 9.80
CA ARG A 113 -6.60 13.14 8.38
C ARG A 113 -7.74 12.17 8.10
N TYR A 114 -7.71 10.99 8.74
CA TYR A 114 -8.56 9.86 8.37
C TYR A 114 -9.50 9.38 9.48
N GLY A 115 -9.42 10.00 10.65
CA GLY A 115 -10.14 9.59 11.85
C GLY A 115 -9.37 8.57 12.71
N VAL A 116 -9.81 8.39 13.95
CA VAL A 116 -9.27 7.38 14.86
C VAL A 116 -9.70 5.99 14.38
N ARG A 117 -8.81 4.99 14.52
CA ARG A 117 -9.10 3.58 14.18
C ARG A 117 -9.72 2.86 15.35
N ASP A 118 -10.36 1.75 15.06
CA ASP A 118 -10.78 0.83 16.11
C ASP A 118 -9.57 0.00 16.58
N THR A 119 -8.72 -0.46 15.65
CA THR A 119 -7.58 -1.33 15.97
C THR A 119 -6.31 -0.91 15.23
N VAL A 120 -5.20 -0.85 15.97
CA VAL A 120 -3.83 -0.72 15.44
C VAL A 120 -3.07 -2.02 15.71
N VAL A 121 -2.49 -2.61 14.67
CA VAL A 121 -1.67 -3.82 14.76
C VAL A 121 -0.21 -3.44 14.53
N SER A 122 0.69 -3.82 15.44
CA SER A 122 2.14 -3.64 15.29
C SER A 122 2.90 -4.88 15.71
N ASP A 123 4.20 -4.89 15.47
CA ASP A 123 5.12 -5.82 16.12
C ASP A 123 5.34 -5.47 17.60
N GLY A 124 6.13 -6.30 18.30
CA GLY A 124 6.50 -6.10 19.70
C GLY A 124 7.71 -5.16 19.91
N GLY A 125 8.00 -4.27 18.96
CA GLY A 125 9.11 -3.35 19.05
C GLY A 125 9.01 -2.41 20.26
N PRO A 126 10.16 -1.95 20.82
CA PRO A 126 10.17 -1.13 22.06
C PRO A 126 9.39 0.17 21.90
N GLN A 127 9.34 0.73 20.69
CA GLN A 127 8.60 1.94 20.38
C GLN A 127 7.07 1.77 20.53
N TYR A 128 6.55 0.56 20.32
CA TYR A 128 5.13 0.22 20.43
C TYR A 128 4.75 -0.33 21.83
N THR A 129 5.73 -0.90 22.54
CA THR A 129 5.51 -1.46 23.90
C THR A 129 5.76 -0.44 25.01
N SER A 130 6.12 0.80 24.67
CA SER A 130 6.40 1.87 25.62
C SER A 130 5.16 2.33 26.37
N THR A 131 5.38 2.90 27.57
CA THR A 131 4.32 3.52 28.38
C THR A 131 3.64 4.69 27.64
N SER A 132 4.42 5.48 26.89
CA SER A 132 3.91 6.56 26.04
C SER A 132 2.93 6.06 24.99
N PHE A 133 3.26 4.96 24.32
CA PHE A 133 2.37 4.39 23.29
C PHE A 133 1.09 3.82 23.91
N LYS A 134 1.18 3.17 25.07
CA LYS A 134 0.01 2.72 25.82
C LYS A 134 -0.88 3.90 26.22
N HIS A 135 -0.31 4.97 26.76
CA HIS A 135 -1.06 6.17 27.09
C HIS A 135 -1.73 6.79 25.85
N PHE A 136 -1.05 6.75 24.69
CA PHE A 136 -1.61 7.20 23.43
C PHE A 136 -2.82 6.37 23.02
N SER A 137 -2.74 5.02 23.08
CA SER A 137 -3.88 4.15 22.76
C SER A 137 -5.08 4.40 23.68
N ASP A 138 -4.84 4.53 24.98
CA ASP A 138 -5.89 4.78 25.95
C ASP A 138 -6.55 6.17 25.76
N SER A 139 -5.75 7.22 25.54
CA SER A 139 -6.24 8.59 25.37
C SER A 139 -6.98 8.83 24.05
N TRP A 140 -6.62 8.09 22.99
CA TRP A 140 -7.25 8.16 21.68
C TRP A 140 -8.27 7.05 21.44
N GLN A 141 -8.49 6.18 22.43
CA GLN A 141 -9.53 5.16 22.45
C GLN A 141 -9.48 4.18 21.26
N PHE A 142 -8.29 3.63 20.99
CA PHE A 142 -8.13 2.55 20.01
C PHE A 142 -7.50 1.32 20.67
N GLU A 143 -7.84 0.14 20.15
CA GLU A 143 -7.22 -1.11 20.57
C GLU A 143 -5.84 -1.25 19.93
N HIS A 144 -4.81 -1.52 20.74
CA HIS A 144 -3.48 -1.85 20.25
C HIS A 144 -3.21 -3.35 20.37
N VAL A 145 -3.03 -4.00 19.22
CA VAL A 145 -2.76 -5.44 19.13
C VAL A 145 -1.30 -5.65 18.75
N ILE A 146 -0.53 -6.25 19.65
CA ILE A 146 0.86 -6.61 19.41
C ILE A 146 0.91 -8.04 18.85
N THR A 147 1.55 -8.21 17.71
CA THR A 147 1.76 -9.54 17.11
C THR A 147 3.03 -10.18 17.63
N SER A 148 2.92 -11.44 18.09
CA SER A 148 4.09 -12.20 18.50
C SER A 148 4.92 -12.64 17.31
N PRO A 149 6.26 -12.74 17.44
CA PRO A 149 7.12 -13.34 16.43
C PRO A 149 6.61 -14.78 16.12
N GLY A 150 6.30 -15.03 14.84
CA GLY A 150 5.75 -16.31 14.39
C GLY A 150 4.23 -16.36 14.23
N ASN A 151 3.47 -15.38 14.69
CA ASN A 151 2.04 -15.26 14.35
C ASN A 151 1.85 -14.35 13.12
N SER A 152 2.32 -14.83 11.97
CA SER A 152 2.28 -14.12 10.67
C SER A 152 0.85 -13.81 10.18
N LYS A 153 -0.17 -14.35 10.87
CA LYS A 153 -1.57 -14.15 10.45
C LYS A 153 -2.07 -12.71 10.70
N ALA A 154 -1.63 -12.07 11.78
CA ALA A 154 -2.10 -10.73 12.11
C ALA A 154 -1.24 -9.61 11.51
N SER A 155 0.09 -9.81 11.33
CA SER A 155 1.02 -8.82 10.77
C SER A 155 1.18 -8.91 9.24
N GLY A 156 0.70 -9.98 8.60
CA GLY A 156 0.98 -10.28 7.19
C GLY A 156 0.63 -9.15 6.20
N ALA A 157 -0.38 -8.33 6.48
CA ALA A 157 -0.70 -7.19 5.62
C ALA A 157 0.32 -6.05 5.78
N ALA A 158 0.75 -5.75 7.01
CA ALA A 158 1.76 -4.72 7.26
C ALA A 158 3.12 -5.14 6.67
N GLU A 159 3.53 -6.39 6.90
CA GLU A 159 4.77 -6.94 6.33
C GLU A 159 4.77 -6.91 4.79
N ALA A 160 3.65 -7.30 4.15
CA ALA A 160 3.50 -7.25 2.70
C ALA A 160 3.54 -5.80 2.18
N ALA A 161 2.91 -4.86 2.89
CA ALA A 161 2.95 -3.44 2.56
C ALA A 161 4.38 -2.89 2.66
N VAL A 162 5.09 -3.17 3.76
CA VAL A 162 6.51 -2.80 3.93
C VAL A 162 7.35 -3.34 2.79
N LYS A 163 7.21 -4.63 2.45
CA LYS A 163 7.96 -5.26 1.36
C LYS A 163 7.70 -4.55 0.02
N SER A 164 6.44 -4.28 -0.28
CA SER A 164 6.04 -3.60 -1.52
C SER A 164 6.57 -2.16 -1.59
N VAL A 165 6.42 -1.39 -0.51
CA VAL A 165 6.93 -0.01 -0.43
C VAL A 165 8.45 0.02 -0.50
N LYS A 166 9.14 -0.83 0.25
CA LYS A 166 10.61 -0.92 0.25
C LYS A 166 11.14 -1.24 -1.14
N LYS A 167 10.50 -2.18 -1.85
CA LYS A 167 10.84 -2.52 -3.24
C LYS A 167 10.60 -1.34 -4.19
N LEU A 168 9.44 -0.69 -4.10
CA LEU A 168 9.10 0.49 -4.90
C LEU A 168 10.10 1.62 -4.67
N MET A 169 10.39 1.97 -3.42
CA MET A 169 11.32 3.04 -3.09
C MET A 169 12.73 2.75 -3.59
N ARG A 170 13.22 1.50 -3.44
CA ARG A 170 14.53 1.08 -3.98
C ARG A 170 14.60 1.25 -5.49
N LYS A 171 13.55 0.84 -6.22
CA LYS A 171 13.49 0.99 -7.68
C LYS A 171 13.46 2.46 -8.10
N CYS A 172 12.66 3.29 -7.44
CA CYS A 172 12.61 4.72 -7.73
C CYS A 172 13.96 5.40 -7.48
N ILE A 173 14.62 5.11 -6.36
CA ILE A 173 15.94 5.65 -6.05
C ILE A 173 16.97 5.20 -7.10
N ALA A 174 16.99 3.92 -7.46
CA ALA A 174 17.91 3.38 -8.47
C ALA A 174 17.65 3.95 -9.87
N ALA A 175 16.40 4.33 -10.16
CA ALA A 175 16.00 4.98 -11.41
C ALA A 175 16.17 6.51 -11.39
N HIS A 176 16.60 7.10 -10.27
CA HIS A 176 16.59 8.56 -10.04
C HIS A 176 15.20 9.18 -10.23
N GLU A 177 14.16 8.44 -9.88
CA GLU A 177 12.76 8.88 -9.87
C GLU A 177 12.32 9.26 -8.44
N ASP A 178 11.30 10.12 -8.34
CA ASP A 178 10.71 10.52 -7.06
C ASP A 178 9.89 9.35 -6.45
N PRO A 179 10.27 8.82 -5.26
CA PRO A 179 9.53 7.76 -4.60
C PRO A 179 8.09 8.12 -4.23
N TYR A 180 7.80 9.39 -3.96
CA TYR A 180 6.43 9.85 -3.65
C TYR A 180 5.53 9.81 -4.87
N LEU A 181 6.07 10.10 -6.05
CA LEU A 181 5.36 9.89 -7.30
C LEU A 181 5.11 8.41 -7.56
N GLY A 182 6.07 7.55 -7.21
CA GLY A 182 5.90 6.10 -7.22
C GLY A 182 4.75 5.63 -6.32
N LEU A 183 4.68 6.13 -5.09
CA LEU A 183 3.58 5.85 -4.14
C LEU A 183 2.23 6.33 -4.67
N LEU A 184 2.15 7.55 -5.21
CA LEU A 184 0.93 8.07 -5.83
C LEU A 184 0.44 7.15 -6.97
N ASN A 185 1.36 6.62 -7.74
CA ASN A 185 1.04 5.67 -8.80
C ASN A 185 0.56 4.33 -8.24
N LEU A 186 1.17 3.81 -7.18
CA LEU A 186 0.74 2.60 -6.49
C LEU A 186 -0.70 2.75 -5.96
N TRP A 187 -1.00 3.85 -5.28
CA TRP A 187 -2.33 4.12 -4.73
C TRP A 187 -3.43 4.20 -5.79
N ASN A 188 -3.11 4.64 -7.00
CA ASN A 188 -4.05 4.74 -8.12
C ASN A 188 -4.07 3.49 -9.03
N THR A 189 -3.25 2.48 -8.74
CA THR A 189 -3.22 1.24 -9.52
C THR A 189 -4.33 0.29 -9.08
N PRO A 190 -5.22 -0.16 -9.98
CA PRO A 190 -6.26 -1.10 -9.63
C PRO A 190 -5.70 -2.42 -9.11
N VAL A 191 -6.30 -2.92 -8.02
CA VAL A 191 -5.96 -4.21 -7.41
C VAL A 191 -6.55 -5.34 -8.25
N GLU A 192 -5.78 -6.42 -8.40
CA GLU A 192 -6.23 -7.60 -9.15
C GLU A 192 -7.46 -8.25 -8.53
N GLY A 193 -8.40 -8.67 -9.35
CA GLY A 193 -9.67 -9.29 -8.92
C GLY A 193 -10.73 -8.31 -8.40
N ILE A 194 -10.36 -7.09 -8.00
CA ILE A 194 -11.30 -6.07 -7.51
C ILE A 194 -11.55 -5.00 -8.57
N ASN A 195 -10.56 -4.69 -9.40
CA ASN A 195 -10.54 -3.62 -10.39
C ASN A 195 -10.78 -2.20 -9.79
N LEU A 196 -10.57 -2.02 -8.50
CA LEU A 196 -10.58 -0.74 -7.81
C LEU A 196 -9.18 -0.48 -7.23
N SER A 197 -8.76 0.77 -7.24
CA SER A 197 -7.49 1.17 -6.65
C SER A 197 -7.62 1.41 -5.14
N PRO A 198 -6.51 1.36 -4.37
CA PRO A 198 -6.52 1.71 -2.94
C PRO A 198 -7.18 3.06 -2.64
N THR A 199 -6.95 4.08 -3.47
CA THR A 199 -7.61 5.39 -3.32
C THR A 199 -9.12 5.33 -3.57
N GLN A 200 -9.59 4.53 -4.52
CA GLN A 200 -11.02 4.33 -4.73
C GLN A 200 -11.68 3.60 -3.57
N LEU A 201 -11.00 2.60 -3.00
CA LEU A 201 -11.48 1.88 -1.83
C LEU A 201 -11.50 2.77 -0.58
N MET A 202 -10.47 3.62 -0.40
CA MET A 202 -10.32 4.50 0.75
C MET A 202 -11.21 5.75 0.68
N PHE A 203 -11.25 6.43 -0.48
CA PHE A 203 -11.87 7.75 -0.66
C PHE A 203 -13.09 7.75 -1.58
N GLY A 204 -13.47 6.62 -2.15
CA GLY A 204 -14.54 6.55 -3.15
C GLY A 204 -14.19 7.19 -4.49
N ARG A 205 -12.93 7.59 -4.73
CA ARG A 205 -12.47 8.25 -5.97
C ARG A 205 -11.01 7.96 -6.24
N ARG A 206 -10.55 8.16 -7.45
CA ARG A 206 -9.12 8.24 -7.74
C ARG A 206 -8.55 9.59 -7.36
N THR A 207 -7.26 9.64 -7.08
CA THR A 207 -6.53 10.89 -6.95
C THR A 207 -5.90 11.25 -8.30
N LYS A 208 -5.78 12.56 -8.56
CA LYS A 208 -5.13 13.05 -9.78
C LYS A 208 -3.65 12.66 -9.74
N SER A 209 -3.18 12.04 -10.80
CA SER A 209 -1.77 11.68 -10.99
C SER A 209 -1.22 12.38 -12.24
N THR A 210 0.00 12.06 -12.63
CA THR A 210 0.62 12.55 -13.88
C THR A 210 0.06 11.90 -15.14
N LEU A 211 -0.79 10.87 -15.00
CA LEU A 211 -1.50 10.25 -16.11
C LEU A 211 -2.79 11.00 -16.41
N PRO A 212 -3.18 11.09 -17.69
CA PRO A 212 -4.49 11.61 -18.06
C PRO A 212 -5.60 10.82 -17.36
N THR A 213 -6.59 11.51 -16.85
CA THR A 213 -7.77 10.89 -16.24
C THR A 213 -9.01 11.72 -16.52
N THR A 214 -10.18 11.10 -16.52
CA THR A 214 -11.45 11.81 -16.71
C THR A 214 -11.93 12.40 -15.39
N VAL A 215 -12.68 13.51 -15.46
CA VAL A 215 -13.32 14.12 -14.30
C VAL A 215 -14.19 13.11 -13.53
N ARG A 216 -14.85 12.21 -14.26
CA ARG A 216 -15.65 11.12 -13.65
C ARG A 216 -14.85 10.25 -12.68
N ASN A 217 -13.61 9.91 -12.99
CA ASN A 217 -12.75 9.10 -12.12
C ASN A 217 -12.26 9.87 -10.88
N LEU A 218 -12.24 11.18 -10.95
CA LEU A 218 -11.85 12.07 -9.84
C LEU A 218 -13.03 12.45 -8.95
N ALA A 219 -14.25 12.32 -9.45
CA ALA A 219 -15.46 12.58 -8.67
C ALA A 219 -15.71 11.42 -7.68
N PRO A 220 -16.16 11.70 -6.44
CA PRO A 220 -16.55 10.66 -5.50
C PRO A 220 -17.67 9.81 -6.09
N SER A 221 -17.50 8.50 -5.98
CA SER A 221 -18.53 7.53 -6.37
C SER A 221 -18.67 6.49 -5.25
N VAL A 222 -19.90 6.15 -4.90
CA VAL A 222 -20.14 5.01 -4.00
C VAL A 222 -19.87 3.75 -4.80
N PRO A 223 -18.87 2.92 -4.43
CA PRO A 223 -18.64 1.67 -5.14
C PRO A 223 -19.91 0.80 -5.03
N HIS A 224 -20.58 0.58 -6.16
CA HIS A 224 -21.72 -0.36 -6.23
C HIS A 224 -21.16 -1.77 -6.05
N GLY A 225 -21.23 -2.34 -4.84
CA GLY A 225 -20.75 -3.68 -4.60
C GLY A 225 -20.40 -4.07 -3.16
N ARG A 226 -20.99 -3.45 -2.15
CA ARG A 226 -20.82 -3.87 -0.74
C ARG A 226 -21.20 -5.34 -0.43
N ARG A 227 -21.68 -6.12 -1.41
CA ARG A 227 -22.05 -7.55 -1.22
C ARG A 227 -20.91 -8.56 -1.50
N ARG A 228 -19.68 -8.12 -1.87
CA ARG A 228 -18.54 -9.03 -2.12
C ARG A 228 -17.41 -8.83 -1.12
N LYS A 229 -17.71 -8.63 0.16
CA LYS A 229 -16.73 -8.35 1.22
C LYS A 229 -15.61 -9.41 1.35
N THR A 230 -15.91 -10.68 1.16
CA THR A 230 -14.95 -11.78 1.31
C THR A 230 -13.94 -11.88 0.16
N ASN A 231 -14.31 -11.53 -1.07
CA ASN A 231 -13.41 -11.63 -2.22
C ASN A 231 -12.47 -10.44 -2.34
N VAL A 232 -12.89 -9.24 -1.91
CA VAL A 232 -12.09 -8.02 -1.94
C VAL A 232 -10.81 -8.16 -1.10
N GLN A 233 -10.94 -8.66 0.12
CA GLN A 233 -9.78 -8.81 1.01
C GLN A 233 -8.84 -9.93 0.58
N ARG A 234 -9.36 -11.04 0.05
CA ARG A 234 -8.51 -12.10 -0.53
C ARG A 234 -7.68 -11.58 -1.70
N SER A 235 -8.29 -10.77 -2.58
CA SER A 235 -7.60 -10.20 -3.74
C SER A 235 -6.60 -9.11 -3.36
N LEU A 236 -6.84 -8.29 -2.32
CA LEU A 236 -5.88 -7.31 -1.82
C LEU A 236 -4.59 -7.97 -1.33
N ILE A 237 -4.68 -9.04 -0.55
CA ILE A 237 -3.52 -9.77 -0.02
C ILE A 237 -2.75 -10.44 -1.17
N VAL A 238 -3.45 -11.02 -2.14
CA VAL A 238 -2.83 -11.65 -3.32
C VAL A 238 -2.18 -10.62 -4.23
N SER A 239 -2.81 -9.47 -4.46
CA SER A 239 -2.27 -8.45 -5.38
C SER A 239 -1.05 -7.73 -4.84
N ILE A 240 -0.99 -7.45 -3.53
CA ILE A 240 0.23 -6.91 -2.90
C ILE A 240 1.41 -7.90 -3.08
N ARG A 241 1.12 -9.20 -3.20
CA ARG A 241 2.12 -10.25 -3.42
C ARG A 241 2.45 -10.52 -4.89
N THR A 242 1.49 -10.38 -5.83
CA THR A 242 1.71 -10.63 -7.26
C THR A 242 2.36 -9.45 -7.99
N ASP A 243 2.18 -8.23 -7.54
CA ASP A 243 2.88 -7.05 -8.08
C ASP A 243 4.37 -7.01 -7.67
N ALA A 244 4.84 -8.04 -6.95
CA ALA A 244 6.24 -8.24 -6.57
C ALA A 244 7.05 -9.03 -7.62
N ILE A 245 6.46 -9.43 -8.76
CA ILE A 245 7.15 -10.11 -9.88
C ILE A 245 7.42 -9.11 -11.00
#